data_2c2547c1ae96c73e7f0eedb9bd9229b6
#
_entry.id   2c2547c1ae96c73e7f0eedb9bd9229b6
#
_cell.length_a   1.000
_cell.length_b   1.000
_cell.length_c   1.000
_cell.angle_alpha   90.00
_cell.angle_beta   90.00
_cell.angle_gamma   90.00
#
_symmetry.space_group_name_H-M   'P 1'
#
loop_
_entity.id
_entity.type
_entity.pdbx_description
1 polymer ?
#
loop_
_entity_poly.entity_id
_entity_poly.type
_entity_poly.pdbx_seq_one_letter_code
_entity_poly.pdbx_strand_id
1 'polypeptide(L)'
;MKTLLLVTSILTSSSVFALTTEEAITATDNAMDTLNIQKLQQLATETSDYANAYANYRLGVTANLTGNTDKAQLALSKAAEILEQLNQSQANAENYALLSLVYGMNVYIDNSLSASLGMKSGQALEQALTLEPNNPRVELAQGISTFHKPQKSISFINAAIADFSQPCTEICWGSSEAYVWRGLAKQQLGDQAAAHKDWQQALAVNPNNGWAKGLLGQY
;
A
#
# COMPACT_ATOMS: atom_id res chain seq x y z
N MET A 1 -24.15 -16.98 -63.47
CA MET A 1 -24.56 -16.38 -62.22
C MET A 1 -23.54 -16.78 -61.16
N LYS A 2 -22.68 -15.85 -60.67
CA LYS A 2 -21.71 -16.09 -59.59
C LYS A 2 -22.27 -15.45 -58.32
N THR A 3 -22.66 -16.27 -57.35
CA THR A 3 -23.17 -15.85 -56.06
C THR A 3 -22.00 -15.43 -55.17
N LEU A 4 -21.93 -14.16 -54.83
CA LEU A 4 -20.93 -13.60 -53.92
C LEU A 4 -21.44 -13.77 -52.48
N LEU A 5 -20.82 -14.64 -51.71
CA LEU A 5 -21.06 -14.79 -50.29
C LEU A 5 -20.33 -13.66 -49.51
N LEU A 6 -21.08 -12.70 -48.96
CA LEU A 6 -20.57 -11.73 -48.04
C LEU A 6 -20.43 -12.40 -46.66
N VAL A 7 -19.18 -12.60 -46.22
CA VAL A 7 -18.89 -13.01 -44.84
C VAL A 7 -18.81 -11.74 -43.99
N THR A 8 -19.87 -11.47 -43.23
CA THR A 8 -19.87 -10.42 -42.21
C THR A 8 -19.17 -10.94 -40.96
N SER A 9 -17.93 -10.52 -40.69
CA SER A 9 -17.24 -10.76 -39.45
C SER A 9 -17.81 -9.83 -38.36
N ILE A 10 -18.52 -10.42 -37.42
CA ILE A 10 -18.98 -9.74 -36.21
C ILE A 10 -17.75 -9.63 -35.27
N LEU A 11 -17.16 -8.44 -35.21
CA LEU A 11 -16.17 -8.09 -34.15
C LEU A 11 -16.95 -7.91 -32.84
N THR A 12 -16.95 -8.95 -32.01
CA THR A 12 -17.37 -8.82 -30.61
C THR A 12 -16.27 -8.06 -29.87
N SER A 13 -16.46 -6.77 -29.69
CA SER A 13 -15.67 -5.99 -28.75
C SER A 13 -16.03 -6.45 -27.33
N SER A 14 -15.17 -7.28 -26.72
CA SER A 14 -15.23 -7.52 -25.28
C SER A 14 -14.89 -6.20 -24.61
N SER A 15 -15.89 -5.52 -24.06
CA SER A 15 -15.66 -4.40 -23.13
C SER A 15 -14.98 -4.97 -21.87
N VAL A 16 -13.67 -4.81 -21.77
CA VAL A 16 -12.97 -5.01 -20.50
C VAL A 16 -13.45 -3.89 -19.58
N PHE A 17 -14.31 -4.21 -18.63
CA PHE A 17 -14.69 -3.25 -17.59
C PHE A 17 -13.41 -2.94 -16.80
N ALA A 18 -13.10 -1.64 -16.66
CA ALA A 18 -12.02 -1.20 -15.78
C ALA A 18 -12.40 -1.56 -14.32
N LEU A 19 -11.41 -2.03 -13.55
CA LEU A 19 -11.60 -2.31 -12.13
C LEU A 19 -12.00 -1.02 -11.40
N THR A 20 -12.90 -1.12 -10.44
CA THR A 20 -13.13 -0.05 -9.47
C THR A 20 -11.88 0.15 -8.59
N THR A 21 -11.76 1.28 -7.92
CA THR A 21 -10.65 1.55 -6.99
C THR A 21 -10.53 0.45 -5.93
N GLU A 22 -11.65 0.04 -5.33
CA GLU A 22 -11.70 -1.01 -4.32
C GLU A 22 -11.25 -2.37 -4.86
N GLU A 23 -11.75 -2.78 -6.03
CA GLU A 23 -11.33 -4.02 -6.69
C GLU A 23 -9.85 -4.03 -7.04
N ALA A 24 -9.32 -2.89 -7.51
CA ALA A 24 -7.91 -2.74 -7.85
C ALA A 24 -7.00 -2.81 -6.60
N ILE A 25 -7.40 -2.18 -5.49
CA ILE A 25 -6.69 -2.25 -4.20
C ILE A 25 -6.69 -3.69 -3.70
N THR A 26 -7.85 -4.35 -3.68
CA THR A 26 -7.97 -5.75 -3.25
C THR A 26 -7.10 -6.70 -4.09
N ALA A 27 -7.13 -6.54 -5.42
CA ALA A 27 -6.29 -7.32 -6.32
C ALA A 27 -4.78 -7.07 -6.09
N THR A 28 -4.42 -5.83 -5.78
CA THR A 28 -3.06 -5.42 -5.48
C THR A 28 -2.55 -6.04 -4.18
N ASP A 29 -3.34 -6.02 -3.11
CA ASP A 29 -2.98 -6.64 -1.83
C ASP A 29 -2.83 -8.17 -1.98
N ASN A 30 -3.76 -8.83 -2.67
CA ASN A 30 -3.65 -10.27 -2.96
C ASN A 30 -2.39 -10.62 -3.76
N ALA A 31 -1.99 -9.77 -4.70
CA ALA A 31 -0.77 -9.96 -5.47
C ALA A 31 0.50 -9.75 -4.61
N MET A 32 0.48 -8.77 -3.70
CA MET A 32 1.57 -8.55 -2.73
C MET A 32 1.69 -9.72 -1.76
N ASP A 33 0.59 -10.20 -1.18
CA ASP A 33 0.57 -11.32 -0.23
C ASP A 33 1.18 -12.61 -0.79
N THR A 34 1.11 -12.78 -2.11
CA THR A 34 1.69 -13.91 -2.83
C THR A 34 3.03 -13.58 -3.51
N LEU A 35 3.60 -12.38 -3.27
CA LEU A 35 4.81 -11.86 -3.90
C LEU A 35 4.76 -11.92 -5.45
N ASN A 36 3.58 -11.80 -6.03
CA ASN A 36 3.36 -11.91 -7.47
C ASN A 36 3.70 -10.59 -8.20
N ILE A 37 4.99 -10.40 -8.46
CA ILE A 37 5.52 -9.20 -9.15
C ILE A 37 4.88 -9.01 -10.53
N GLN A 38 4.63 -10.07 -11.27
CA GLN A 38 4.02 -9.97 -12.61
C GLN A 38 2.60 -9.39 -12.53
N LYS A 39 1.79 -9.86 -11.56
CA LYS A 39 0.44 -9.34 -11.35
C LYS A 39 0.47 -7.90 -10.86
N LEU A 40 1.40 -7.54 -9.97
CA LEU A 40 1.58 -6.15 -9.54
C LEU A 40 1.97 -5.23 -10.70
N GLN A 41 2.87 -5.66 -11.59
CA GLN A 41 3.22 -4.92 -12.80
C GLN A 41 2.02 -4.74 -13.73
N GLN A 42 1.21 -5.78 -13.93
CA GLN A 42 -0.03 -5.69 -14.70
C GLN A 42 -0.98 -4.65 -14.10
N LEU A 43 -1.26 -4.72 -12.80
CA LEU A 43 -2.13 -3.76 -12.09
C LEU A 43 -1.59 -2.33 -12.17
N ALA A 44 -0.28 -2.14 -12.03
CA ALA A 44 0.38 -0.85 -12.19
C ALA A 44 0.29 -0.26 -13.61
N THR A 45 -0.14 -1.03 -14.61
CA THR A 45 -0.36 -0.55 -15.99
C THR A 45 -1.83 -0.46 -16.38
N GLU A 46 -2.69 -1.25 -15.76
CA GLU A 46 -4.12 -1.37 -16.09
C GLU A 46 -5.03 -0.49 -15.23
N THR A 47 -4.51 0.07 -14.12
CA THR A 47 -5.26 0.95 -13.21
C THR A 47 -4.89 2.43 -13.42
N SER A 48 -5.68 3.34 -12.86
CA SER A 48 -5.46 4.78 -12.91
C SER A 48 -5.47 5.41 -11.51
N ASP A 49 -5.08 6.67 -11.44
CA ASP A 49 -5.21 7.52 -10.26
C ASP A 49 -4.62 6.88 -8.99
N TYR A 50 -5.35 6.94 -7.88
CA TYR A 50 -4.91 6.38 -6.60
C TYR A 50 -4.59 4.88 -6.68
N ALA A 51 -5.42 4.10 -7.37
CA ALA A 51 -5.20 2.65 -7.50
C ALA A 51 -3.89 2.32 -8.24
N ASN A 52 -3.53 3.13 -9.25
CA ASN A 52 -2.25 3.00 -9.95
C ASN A 52 -1.06 3.34 -9.05
N ALA A 53 -1.16 4.44 -8.29
CA ALA A 53 -0.12 4.81 -7.33
C ALA A 53 0.06 3.71 -6.27
N TYR A 54 -1.05 3.17 -5.76
CA TYR A 54 -1.03 2.08 -4.79
C TYR A 54 -0.41 0.80 -5.35
N ALA A 55 -0.76 0.41 -6.58
CA ALA A 55 -0.16 -0.76 -7.25
C ALA A 55 1.36 -0.59 -7.44
N ASN A 56 1.81 0.61 -7.83
CA ASN A 56 3.24 0.91 -7.94
C ASN A 56 3.94 0.92 -6.57
N TYR A 57 3.31 1.43 -5.52
CA TYR A 57 3.84 1.35 -4.16
C TYR A 57 4.04 -0.11 -3.72
N ARG A 58 3.01 -0.95 -3.89
CA ARG A 58 3.07 -2.37 -3.54
C ARG A 58 4.08 -3.14 -4.41
N LEU A 59 4.18 -2.80 -5.69
CA LEU A 59 5.23 -3.32 -6.57
C LEU A 59 6.63 -2.96 -6.06
N GLY A 60 6.83 -1.72 -5.63
CA GLY A 60 8.10 -1.26 -5.06
C GLY A 60 8.47 -2.02 -3.79
N VAL A 61 7.54 -2.16 -2.86
CA VAL A 61 7.73 -2.94 -1.61
C VAL A 61 8.07 -4.40 -1.93
N THR A 62 7.30 -5.05 -2.82
CA THR A 62 7.49 -6.46 -3.18
C THR A 62 8.80 -6.68 -3.93
N ALA A 63 9.17 -5.78 -4.84
CA ALA A 63 10.43 -5.86 -5.56
C ALA A 63 11.64 -5.74 -4.62
N ASN A 64 11.57 -4.86 -3.61
CA ASN A 64 12.59 -4.75 -2.58
C ASN A 64 12.70 -6.04 -1.74
N LEU A 65 11.57 -6.60 -1.30
CA LEU A 65 11.53 -7.85 -0.54
C LEU A 65 12.14 -9.03 -1.31
N THR A 66 12.03 -9.01 -2.64
CA THR A 66 12.60 -10.05 -3.52
C THR A 66 13.99 -9.72 -4.05
N GLY A 67 14.65 -8.67 -3.52
CA GLY A 67 16.03 -8.30 -3.84
C GLY A 67 16.20 -7.52 -5.15
N ASN A 68 15.14 -7.03 -5.77
CA ASN A 68 15.21 -6.25 -7.00
C ASN A 68 15.09 -4.74 -6.69
N THR A 69 16.19 -4.16 -6.21
CA THR A 69 16.25 -2.76 -5.77
C THR A 69 15.95 -1.76 -6.89
N ASP A 70 16.47 -1.99 -8.10
CA ASP A 70 16.26 -1.08 -9.24
C ASP A 70 14.77 -1.00 -9.61
N LYS A 71 14.10 -2.15 -9.66
CA LYS A 71 12.65 -2.21 -9.91
C LYS A 71 11.87 -1.55 -8.77
N ALA A 72 12.30 -1.73 -7.54
CA ALA A 72 11.68 -1.09 -6.38
C ALA A 72 11.72 0.43 -6.48
N GLN A 73 12.89 1.00 -6.74
CA GLN A 73 13.07 2.45 -6.90
C GLN A 73 12.27 3.02 -8.06
N LEU A 74 12.23 2.32 -9.21
CA LEU A 74 11.45 2.75 -10.37
C LEU A 74 9.94 2.78 -10.06
N ALA A 75 9.42 1.74 -9.43
CA ALA A 75 8.01 1.66 -9.08
C ALA A 75 7.63 2.73 -8.02
N LEU A 76 8.44 2.93 -6.99
CA LEU A 76 8.21 3.95 -5.98
C LEU A 76 8.29 5.37 -6.56
N SER A 77 9.21 5.63 -7.48
CA SER A 77 9.29 6.93 -8.18
C SER A 77 8.02 7.19 -8.99
N LYS A 78 7.48 6.15 -9.65
CA LYS A 78 6.23 6.27 -10.39
C LYS A 78 5.02 6.51 -9.47
N ALA A 79 4.96 5.81 -8.32
CA ALA A 79 3.93 6.05 -7.31
C ALA A 79 3.97 7.50 -6.79
N ALA A 80 5.16 8.02 -6.50
CA ALA A 80 5.33 9.41 -6.06
C ALA A 80 4.87 10.41 -7.11
N GLU A 81 5.28 10.24 -8.37
CA GLU A 81 4.86 11.10 -9.50
C GLU A 81 3.33 11.18 -9.62
N ILE A 82 2.66 10.04 -9.58
CA ILE A 82 1.20 9.99 -9.68
C ILE A 82 0.53 10.72 -8.50
N LEU A 83 1.00 10.45 -7.26
CA LEU A 83 0.41 11.09 -6.08
C LEU A 83 0.70 12.59 -6.02
N GLU A 84 1.88 13.04 -6.45
CA GLU A 84 2.19 14.47 -6.58
C GLU A 84 1.24 15.15 -7.58
N GLN A 85 0.95 14.51 -8.72
CA GLN A 85 -0.01 15.01 -9.72
C GLN A 85 -1.44 15.03 -9.18
N LEU A 86 -1.88 13.96 -8.52
CA LEU A 86 -3.21 13.90 -7.89
C LEU A 86 -3.39 15.00 -6.84
N ASN A 87 -2.37 15.27 -6.04
CA ASN A 87 -2.42 16.33 -5.03
C ASN A 87 -2.47 17.75 -5.61
N GLN A 88 -2.10 17.96 -6.88
CA GLN A 88 -2.28 19.25 -7.56
C GLN A 88 -3.74 19.50 -7.97
N SER A 89 -4.50 18.45 -8.25
CA SER A 89 -5.88 18.53 -8.76
C SER A 89 -6.94 18.11 -7.75
N GLN A 90 -6.65 17.13 -6.91
CA GLN A 90 -7.58 16.48 -5.98
C GLN A 90 -6.88 16.11 -4.67
N ALA A 91 -6.28 17.11 -3.99
CA ALA A 91 -5.59 16.90 -2.72
C ALA A 91 -6.53 16.31 -1.67
N ASN A 92 -6.14 15.18 -1.06
CA ASN A 92 -6.85 14.56 0.04
C ASN A 92 -5.88 13.82 0.97
N ALA A 93 -6.37 13.42 2.15
CA ALA A 93 -5.56 12.80 3.17
C ALA A 93 -4.98 11.45 2.73
N GLU A 94 -5.72 10.66 1.96
CA GLU A 94 -5.30 9.36 1.45
C GLU A 94 -4.10 9.47 0.51
N ASN A 95 -4.15 10.42 -0.44
CA ASN A 95 -3.04 10.68 -1.37
C ASN A 95 -1.77 11.07 -0.60
N TYR A 96 -1.89 11.97 0.37
CA TYR A 96 -0.75 12.43 1.15
C TYR A 96 -0.21 11.36 2.11
N ALA A 97 -1.07 10.56 2.74
CA ALA A 97 -0.65 9.45 3.60
C ALA A 97 0.15 8.42 2.79
N LEU A 98 -0.35 8.01 1.62
CA LEU A 98 0.36 7.08 0.74
C LEU A 98 1.66 7.70 0.22
N LEU A 99 1.68 8.98 -0.16
CA LEU A 99 2.89 9.68 -0.63
C LEU A 99 3.97 9.71 0.45
N SER A 100 3.59 9.94 1.71
CA SER A 100 4.51 9.86 2.85
C SER A 100 5.16 8.48 2.96
N LEU A 101 4.37 7.40 2.83
CA LEU A 101 4.87 6.03 2.87
C LEU A 101 5.78 5.71 1.68
N VAL A 102 5.44 6.19 0.48
CA VAL A 102 6.26 6.03 -0.74
C VAL A 102 7.64 6.68 -0.56
N TYR A 103 7.69 7.92 -0.06
CA TYR A 103 8.98 8.58 0.21
C TYR A 103 9.76 7.88 1.33
N GLY A 104 9.06 7.47 2.40
CA GLY A 104 9.67 6.72 3.50
C GLY A 104 10.28 5.41 3.02
N MET A 105 9.63 4.69 2.12
CA MET A 105 10.14 3.44 1.54
C MET A 105 11.36 3.68 0.63
N ASN A 106 11.39 4.77 -0.14
CA ASN A 106 12.59 5.14 -0.90
C ASN A 106 13.79 5.42 0.03
N VAL A 107 13.58 6.14 1.14
CA VAL A 107 14.63 6.39 2.15
C VAL A 107 15.09 5.08 2.79
N TYR A 108 14.17 4.15 3.05
CA TYR A 108 14.53 2.83 3.58
C TYR A 108 15.42 2.02 2.63
N ILE A 109 15.16 2.10 1.33
CA ILE A 109 15.95 1.41 0.29
C ILE A 109 17.31 2.10 0.09
N ASP A 110 17.30 3.44 0.06
CA ASP A 110 18.51 4.25 -0.14
C ASP A 110 18.56 5.39 0.88
N ASN A 111 19.29 5.17 1.96
CA ASN A 111 19.43 6.14 3.04
C ASN A 111 20.12 7.45 2.62
N SER A 112 20.81 7.49 1.47
CA SER A 112 21.38 8.74 0.93
C SER A 112 20.30 9.76 0.57
N LEU A 113 19.07 9.31 0.33
CA LEU A 113 17.90 10.14 0.02
C LEU A 113 17.22 10.74 1.26
N SER A 114 17.69 10.42 2.49
CA SER A 114 17.04 10.83 3.74
C SER A 114 16.89 12.34 3.89
N ALA A 115 17.89 13.13 3.47
CA ALA A 115 17.84 14.58 3.56
C ALA A 115 16.77 15.20 2.63
N SER A 116 16.50 14.62 1.47
CA SER A 116 15.54 15.13 0.49
C SER A 116 14.16 14.47 0.65
N LEU A 117 14.09 13.15 0.53
CA LEU A 117 12.82 12.43 0.58
C LEU A 117 12.28 12.25 1.99
N GLY A 118 13.16 12.19 3.01
CA GLY A 118 12.72 12.17 4.42
C GLY A 118 11.96 13.45 4.80
N MET A 119 12.45 14.62 4.33
CA MET A 119 11.73 15.88 4.52
C MET A 119 10.39 15.90 3.77
N LYS A 120 10.38 15.45 2.50
CA LYS A 120 9.14 15.35 1.71
C LYS A 120 8.13 14.38 2.35
N SER A 121 8.59 13.25 2.89
CA SER A 121 7.75 12.29 3.63
C SER A 121 7.08 12.95 4.82
N GLY A 122 7.84 13.71 5.64
CA GLY A 122 7.30 14.45 6.78
C GLY A 122 6.29 15.51 6.37
N GLN A 123 6.57 16.29 5.32
CA GLN A 123 5.65 17.30 4.79
C GLN A 123 4.35 16.69 4.27
N ALA A 124 4.43 15.58 3.53
CA ALA A 124 3.24 14.87 3.06
C ALA A 124 2.39 14.37 4.24
N LEU A 125 3.00 13.79 5.26
CA LEU A 125 2.28 13.35 6.46
C LEU A 125 1.62 14.51 7.20
N GLU A 126 2.27 15.65 7.31
CA GLU A 126 1.70 16.86 7.92
C GLU A 126 0.46 17.37 7.15
N GLN A 127 0.51 17.33 5.80
CA GLN A 127 -0.66 17.67 4.98
C GLN A 127 -1.81 16.67 5.21
N ALA A 128 -1.52 15.37 5.24
CA ALA A 128 -2.52 14.34 5.53
C ALA A 128 -3.21 14.59 6.88
N LEU A 129 -2.42 14.86 7.93
CA LEU A 129 -2.91 15.16 9.28
C LEU A 129 -3.74 16.44 9.36
N THR A 130 -3.40 17.44 8.57
CA THR A 130 -4.15 18.69 8.53
C THR A 130 -5.53 18.49 7.90
N LEU A 131 -5.63 17.60 6.90
CA LEU A 131 -6.87 17.30 6.20
C LEU A 131 -7.79 16.37 7.00
N GLU A 132 -7.25 15.24 7.47
CA GLU A 132 -8.04 14.22 8.17
C GLU A 132 -7.19 13.56 9.29
N PRO A 133 -7.08 14.16 10.48
CA PRO A 133 -6.22 13.65 11.54
C PRO A 133 -6.63 12.26 12.07
N ASN A 134 -7.91 11.90 11.97
CA ASN A 134 -8.48 10.62 12.43
C ASN A 134 -8.71 9.63 11.26
N ASN A 135 -8.06 9.83 10.13
CA ASN A 135 -8.10 8.85 9.05
C ASN A 135 -7.17 7.67 9.41
N PRO A 136 -7.65 6.41 9.37
CA PRO A 136 -6.86 5.26 9.84
C PRO A 136 -5.56 5.05 9.05
N ARG A 137 -5.48 5.44 7.79
CA ARG A 137 -4.25 5.34 6.98
C ARG A 137 -3.27 6.46 7.29
N VAL A 138 -3.76 7.64 7.68
CA VAL A 138 -2.93 8.73 8.19
C VAL A 138 -2.30 8.35 9.53
N GLU A 139 -3.09 7.78 10.44
CA GLU A 139 -2.61 7.30 11.73
C GLU A 139 -1.62 6.13 11.58
N LEU A 140 -1.89 5.20 10.65
CA LEU A 140 -0.96 4.13 10.31
C LEU A 140 0.36 4.69 9.77
N ALA A 141 0.31 5.66 8.87
CA ALA A 141 1.50 6.33 8.34
C ALA A 141 2.29 7.05 9.45
N GLN A 142 1.62 7.68 10.44
CA GLN A 142 2.28 8.22 11.63
C GLN A 142 2.96 7.13 12.46
N GLY A 143 2.28 6.01 12.66
CA GLY A 143 2.83 4.86 13.37
C GLY A 143 4.10 4.35 12.70
N ILE A 144 4.08 4.18 11.37
CA ILE A 144 5.23 3.72 10.58
C ILE A 144 6.37 4.75 10.62
N SER A 145 6.09 6.03 10.42
CA SER A 145 7.11 7.09 10.43
C SER A 145 7.81 7.24 11.78
N THR A 146 7.12 6.88 12.86
CA THR A 146 7.64 6.94 14.23
C THR A 146 8.14 5.59 14.77
N PHE A 147 8.32 4.60 13.91
CA PHE A 147 8.69 3.23 14.29
C PHE A 147 10.01 3.13 15.09
N HIS A 148 10.94 4.07 14.89
CA HIS A 148 12.15 4.22 15.71
C HIS A 148 11.88 4.64 17.17
N LYS A 149 10.63 4.98 17.53
CA LYS A 149 10.13 5.28 18.88
C LYS A 149 8.93 4.37 19.17
N PRO A 150 9.15 3.07 19.49
CA PRO A 150 8.13 2.04 19.42
C PRO A 150 6.90 2.31 20.29
N GLN A 151 7.04 2.93 21.48
CA GLN A 151 5.89 3.32 22.32
C GLN A 151 4.98 4.34 21.61
N LYS A 152 5.59 5.34 20.94
CA LYS A 152 4.85 6.36 20.17
C LYS A 152 4.20 5.75 18.93
N SER A 153 4.91 4.88 18.23
CA SER A 153 4.40 4.12 17.10
C SER A 153 3.15 3.31 17.48
N ILE A 154 3.22 2.54 18.57
CA ILE A 154 2.10 1.76 19.11
C ILE A 154 0.88 2.64 19.40
N SER A 155 1.08 3.85 19.95
CA SER A 155 -0.02 4.76 20.23
C SER A 155 -0.80 5.14 18.98
N PHE A 156 -0.12 5.54 17.90
CA PHE A 156 -0.73 5.88 16.62
C PHE A 156 -1.38 4.67 15.95
N ILE A 157 -0.70 3.51 15.96
CA ILE A 157 -1.26 2.31 15.36
C ILE A 157 -2.49 1.80 16.13
N ASN A 158 -2.58 2.01 17.44
CA ASN A 158 -3.78 1.72 18.22
C ASN A 158 -4.98 2.56 17.76
N ALA A 159 -4.78 3.85 17.48
CA ALA A 159 -5.81 4.72 16.94
C ALA A 159 -6.23 4.22 15.53
N ALA A 160 -5.27 3.98 14.65
CA ALA A 160 -5.55 3.42 13.31
C ALA A 160 -6.39 2.12 13.38
N ILE A 161 -6.04 1.18 14.28
CA ILE A 161 -6.78 -0.08 14.45
C ILE A 161 -8.22 0.18 14.92
N ALA A 162 -8.43 1.14 15.81
CA ALA A 162 -9.76 1.50 16.27
C ALA A 162 -10.61 2.06 15.12
N ASP A 163 -10.03 2.93 14.30
CA ASP A 163 -10.73 3.57 13.17
C ASP A 163 -10.91 2.63 11.96
N PHE A 164 -10.00 1.67 11.73
CA PHE A 164 -10.20 0.58 10.78
C PHE A 164 -11.37 -0.35 11.14
N SER A 165 -11.91 -0.30 12.35
CA SER A 165 -13.11 -1.05 12.72
C SER A 165 -14.40 -0.50 12.07
N GLN A 166 -14.35 0.73 11.56
CA GLN A 166 -15.47 1.34 10.84
C GLN A 166 -15.55 0.79 9.40
N PRO A 167 -16.78 0.72 8.83
CA PRO A 167 -16.94 0.28 7.44
C PRO A 167 -16.13 1.13 6.47
N CYS A 168 -15.39 0.47 5.60
CA CYS A 168 -14.67 1.10 4.52
C CYS A 168 -15.45 0.98 3.21
N THR A 169 -15.41 1.99 2.34
CA THR A 169 -16.23 2.04 1.12
C THR A 169 -15.44 2.13 -0.19
N GLU A 170 -14.20 2.60 -0.19
CA GLU A 170 -13.45 2.83 -1.42
C GLU A 170 -11.97 2.49 -1.30
N ILE A 171 -11.28 3.08 -0.33
CA ILE A 171 -9.85 2.86 -0.11
C ILE A 171 -9.69 1.98 1.12
N CYS A 172 -9.70 0.65 0.93
CA CYS A 172 -9.85 -0.35 2.00
C CYS A 172 -8.57 -1.18 2.21
N TRP A 173 -7.44 -0.53 2.48
CA TRP A 173 -6.18 -1.21 2.82
C TRP A 173 -5.66 -0.79 4.20
N GLY A 174 -4.73 -1.54 4.74
CA GLY A 174 -3.95 -1.18 5.93
C GLY A 174 -4.41 -1.85 7.23
N SER A 175 -5.64 -2.32 7.33
CA SER A 175 -6.18 -2.90 8.57
C SER A 175 -5.35 -4.09 9.10
N SER A 176 -5.05 -5.07 8.26
CA SER A 176 -4.17 -6.19 8.63
C SER A 176 -2.74 -5.74 8.90
N GLU A 177 -2.23 -4.80 8.10
CA GLU A 177 -0.86 -4.27 8.25
C GLU A 177 -0.67 -3.50 9.56
N ALA A 178 -1.69 -2.80 10.03
CA ALA A 178 -1.64 -2.11 11.32
C ALA A 178 -1.29 -3.08 12.46
N TYR A 179 -1.87 -4.26 12.47
CA TYR A 179 -1.50 -5.30 13.44
C TYR A 179 -0.06 -5.79 13.22
N VAL A 180 0.40 -5.94 11.98
CA VAL A 180 1.79 -6.35 11.71
C VAL A 180 2.77 -5.31 12.27
N TRP A 181 2.58 -4.03 11.95
CA TRP A 181 3.44 -2.96 12.43
C TRP A 181 3.41 -2.81 13.95
N ARG A 182 2.23 -2.94 14.60
CA ARG A 182 2.13 -2.91 16.05
C ARG A 182 2.88 -4.08 16.70
N GLY A 183 2.76 -5.27 16.12
CA GLY A 183 3.52 -6.43 16.56
C GLY A 183 5.03 -6.22 16.46
N LEU A 184 5.52 -5.69 15.35
CA LEU A 184 6.94 -5.35 15.19
C LEU A 184 7.41 -4.30 16.22
N ALA A 185 6.60 -3.28 16.50
CA ALA A 185 6.94 -2.30 17.52
C ALA A 185 6.97 -2.90 18.95
N LYS A 186 6.06 -3.83 19.27
CA LYS A 186 6.08 -4.59 20.53
C LYS A 186 7.30 -5.51 20.63
N GLN A 187 7.68 -6.15 19.52
CA GLN A 187 8.90 -6.97 19.44
C GLN A 187 10.16 -6.13 19.75
N GLN A 188 10.25 -4.89 19.24
CA GLN A 188 11.35 -3.98 19.57
C GLN A 188 11.42 -3.66 21.09
N LEU A 189 10.28 -3.70 21.77
CA LEU A 189 10.21 -3.51 23.23
C LEU A 189 10.49 -4.80 24.02
N GLY A 190 10.76 -5.93 23.36
CA GLY A 190 11.00 -7.22 23.98
C GLY A 190 9.72 -8.01 24.31
N ASP A 191 8.53 -7.48 24.01
CA ASP A 191 7.26 -8.17 24.24
C ASP A 191 6.91 -9.09 23.07
N GLN A 192 7.62 -10.19 22.96
CA GLN A 192 7.45 -11.20 21.94
C GLN A 192 6.06 -11.84 21.97
N ALA A 193 5.49 -12.04 23.17
CA ALA A 193 4.18 -12.66 23.30
C ALA A 193 3.06 -11.75 22.76
N ALA A 194 3.13 -10.45 23.02
CA ALA A 194 2.19 -9.50 22.47
C ALA A 194 2.39 -9.27 20.96
N ALA A 195 3.62 -9.34 20.47
CA ALA A 195 3.93 -9.30 19.04
C ALA A 195 3.27 -10.46 18.29
N HIS A 196 3.43 -11.70 18.77
CA HIS A 196 2.79 -12.89 18.20
C HIS A 196 1.26 -12.78 18.16
N LYS A 197 0.63 -12.24 19.24
CA LYS A 197 -0.82 -12.01 19.24
C LYS A 197 -1.25 -11.04 18.14
N ASP A 198 -0.50 -9.96 17.93
CA ASP A 198 -0.81 -9.01 16.87
C ASP A 198 -0.67 -9.64 15.49
N TRP A 199 0.37 -10.44 15.21
CA TRP A 199 0.50 -11.12 13.93
C TRP A 199 -0.60 -12.16 13.70
N GLN A 200 -1.08 -12.83 14.75
CA GLN A 200 -2.28 -13.68 14.67
C GLN A 200 -3.54 -12.87 14.36
N GLN A 201 -3.69 -11.66 14.94
CA GLN A 201 -4.79 -10.76 14.59
C GLN A 201 -4.69 -10.26 13.14
N ALA A 202 -3.49 -9.99 12.64
CA ALA A 202 -3.30 -9.68 11.23
C ALA A 202 -3.85 -10.79 10.31
N LEU A 203 -3.60 -12.07 10.65
CA LEU A 203 -4.15 -13.22 9.91
C LEU A 203 -5.66 -13.41 10.12
N ALA A 204 -6.21 -13.00 11.26
CA ALA A 204 -7.66 -13.02 11.47
C ALA A 204 -8.38 -11.99 10.57
N VAL A 205 -7.73 -10.85 10.29
CA VAL A 205 -8.22 -9.81 9.37
C VAL A 205 -7.99 -10.20 7.90
N ASN A 206 -6.78 -10.65 7.58
CA ASN A 206 -6.41 -11.12 6.23
C ASN A 206 -5.68 -12.46 6.34
N PRO A 207 -6.36 -13.60 6.14
CA PRO A 207 -5.77 -14.93 6.21
C PRO A 207 -4.63 -15.17 5.20
N ASN A 208 -4.53 -14.34 4.18
CA ASN A 208 -3.48 -14.43 3.15
C ASN A 208 -2.27 -13.53 3.41
N ASN A 209 -2.29 -12.71 4.48
CA ASN A 209 -1.19 -11.80 4.77
C ASN A 209 0.15 -12.56 4.87
N GLY A 210 0.94 -12.50 3.78
CA GLY A 210 2.23 -13.19 3.66
C GLY A 210 3.25 -12.69 4.68
N TRP A 211 3.22 -11.40 5.02
CA TRP A 211 4.13 -10.83 6.00
C TRP A 211 3.88 -11.39 7.41
N ALA A 212 2.61 -11.42 7.85
CA ALA A 212 2.24 -12.01 9.14
C ALA A 212 2.58 -13.51 9.20
N LYS A 213 2.34 -14.27 8.11
CA LYS A 213 2.77 -15.68 8.01
C LYS A 213 4.25 -15.84 8.22
N GLY A 214 5.09 -15.01 7.58
CA GLY A 214 6.53 -15.05 7.73
C GLY A 214 7.00 -14.78 9.15
N LEU A 215 6.43 -13.75 9.79
CA LEU A 215 6.77 -13.40 11.16
C LEU A 215 6.37 -14.49 12.18
N LEU A 216 5.35 -15.27 11.87
CA LEU A 216 4.92 -16.44 12.67
C LEU A 216 5.64 -17.75 12.30
N GLY A 217 6.51 -17.75 11.29
CA GLY A 217 7.21 -18.96 10.81
C GLY A 217 6.27 -19.98 10.14
N GLN A 218 5.21 -19.52 9.47
CA GLN A 218 4.17 -20.33 8.82
C GLN A 218 4.36 -20.40 7.28
N TYR A 219 5.58 -20.64 6.81
CA TYR A 219 5.87 -20.93 5.39
C TYR A 219 6.12 -22.41 5.15
#